data_601c2b3f4c63109a235b371cb7bfd7f0
#
_entry.id   601c2b3f4c63109a235b371cb7bfd7f0
#
_cell.length_a   1.000
_cell.length_b   1.000
_cell.length_c   1.000
_cell.angle_alpha   90.00
_cell.angle_beta   90.00
_cell.angle_gamma   90.00
#
_symmetry.space_group_name_H-M   'P 1'
#
loop_
_entity.id
_entity.type
_entity.pdbx_description
1 polymer ?
#
loop_
_entity_poly.entity_id
_entity_poly.type
_entity_poly.pdbx_seq_one_letter_code
_entity_poly.pdbx_strand_id
1 'polypeptide(L)'
;MFSATLAALLIEMPRSRHSPLVRPSSGGPRRSAIVCPCDRRPRAGTRTAAAEFGLDLEDARDGSTLTRAGMWSATLRTPRCRAKLPRTRPMSTLPSGLAIPDSPLANEATELLREHASELLFNHSIRVYLFATEHGRQRKLRFDPELLYVAAAFHDFGLLDNYSSPDERFEVDGANAARQFLGAHDIPEDQVQLVWEAIALHTTPGIPRHLRPEIALLNSGVLLDVVGVGFDEFPAALREEIVAHYPRTRFKEDFIKEYFAGFAHKPATTYGTVNAGVCERFIPGFKSPNAVDAIAGSPFPDGDAHG
;
A
#
# COMPACT_ATOMS: atom_id res chain seq x y z
N MET A 1 6.50 20.35 -20.05
CA MET A 1 7.90 19.98 -19.80
C MET A 1 8.14 19.31 -18.44
N PHE A 2 7.13 18.75 -17.75
CA PHE A 2 7.27 18.09 -16.43
C PHE A 2 7.33 16.56 -16.50
N SER A 3 7.16 15.96 -17.69
CA SER A 3 7.01 14.50 -17.84
C SER A 3 8.35 13.73 -17.83
N ALA A 4 9.46 14.36 -18.21
CA ALA A 4 10.73 13.64 -18.39
C ALA A 4 11.51 13.39 -17.09
N THR A 5 11.38 14.25 -16.09
CA THR A 5 12.21 14.19 -14.86
C THR A 5 11.70 13.13 -13.87
N LEU A 6 10.40 12.93 -13.77
CA LEU A 6 9.83 11.89 -12.90
C LEU A 6 10.02 10.49 -13.52
N ALA A 7 9.92 10.39 -14.85
CA ALA A 7 10.17 9.14 -15.59
C ALA A 7 11.64 8.69 -15.49
N ALA A 8 12.59 9.61 -15.51
CA ALA A 8 14.03 9.29 -15.46
C ALA A 8 14.46 8.67 -14.12
N LEU A 9 13.81 9.02 -13.01
CA LEU A 9 14.08 8.44 -11.69
C LEU A 9 13.52 7.02 -11.49
N LEU A 10 12.66 6.54 -12.40
CA LEU A 10 11.90 5.30 -12.25
C LEU A 10 12.37 4.17 -13.20
N ILE A 11 13.27 4.43 -14.17
CA ILE A 11 13.49 3.55 -15.33
C ILE A 11 14.61 2.52 -15.17
N GLU A 12 15.54 2.61 -14.24
CA GLU A 12 16.63 1.63 -14.14
C GLU A 12 16.31 0.47 -13.18
N MET A 13 15.71 -0.59 -13.70
CA MET A 13 15.78 -1.91 -13.08
C MET A 13 17.09 -2.62 -13.50
N PRO A 14 17.92 -3.11 -12.59
CA PRO A 14 19.11 -3.84 -12.96
C PRO A 14 18.74 -5.15 -13.66
N ARG A 15 19.24 -5.35 -14.88
CA ARG A 15 19.23 -6.66 -15.53
C ARG A 15 20.03 -7.62 -14.67
N SER A 16 19.43 -8.71 -14.24
CA SER A 16 20.09 -9.75 -13.45
C SER A 16 21.33 -10.27 -14.17
N ARG A 17 22.51 -9.89 -13.69
CA ARG A 17 23.76 -10.56 -14.07
C ARG A 17 23.78 -11.91 -13.33
N HIS A 18 23.71 -13.01 -14.06
CA HIS A 18 24.04 -14.32 -13.53
C HIS A 18 25.50 -14.33 -13.07
N SER A 19 25.72 -14.34 -11.76
CA SER A 19 27.02 -14.72 -11.21
C SER A 19 27.07 -16.26 -11.12
N PRO A 20 28.17 -16.89 -11.55
CA PRO A 20 28.28 -18.33 -11.47
C PRO A 20 28.41 -18.80 -10.02
N LEU A 21 27.68 -19.86 -9.69
CA LEU A 21 27.69 -20.56 -8.42
C LEU A 21 29.12 -21.02 -8.05
N VAL A 22 29.69 -20.42 -7.02
CA VAL A 22 30.86 -20.95 -6.31
C VAL A 22 30.35 -22.03 -5.33
N ARG A 23 30.77 -23.26 -5.55
CA ARG A 23 30.50 -24.38 -4.64
C ARG A 23 31.30 -24.19 -3.33
N PRO A 24 30.68 -24.31 -2.16
CA PRO A 24 31.45 -24.37 -0.92
C PRO A 24 32.01 -25.80 -0.71
N SER A 25 33.31 -25.86 -0.40
CA SER A 25 34.05 -27.05 0.02
C SER A 25 33.62 -27.50 1.42
N SER A 26 33.50 -28.79 1.57
CA SER A 26 33.21 -29.56 2.78
C SER A 26 34.26 -29.36 3.88
N GLY A 27 33.80 -28.90 5.06
CA GLY A 27 34.57 -28.95 6.30
C GLY A 27 33.62 -29.10 7.48
N GLY A 28 33.67 -30.25 8.14
CA GLY A 28 32.76 -30.71 9.17
C GLY A 28 32.96 -30.06 10.57
N PRO A 29 32.36 -30.59 11.64
CA PRO A 29 31.58 -29.80 12.60
C PRO A 29 32.34 -29.45 13.88
N ARG A 30 32.05 -28.30 14.48
CA ARG A 30 32.25 -28.08 15.93
C ARG A 30 30.96 -27.53 16.55
N ARG A 31 30.42 -28.39 17.45
CA ARG A 31 29.36 -28.04 18.40
C ARG A 31 29.88 -27.03 19.42
N SER A 32 29.14 -25.97 19.63
CA SER A 32 29.17 -25.25 20.90
C SER A 32 27.75 -24.80 21.23
N ALA A 33 27.26 -25.37 22.32
CA ALA A 33 26.02 -25.03 22.95
C ALA A 33 26.12 -23.63 23.56
N ILE A 34 25.14 -22.76 23.25
CA ILE A 34 24.92 -21.52 24.01
C ILE A 34 23.54 -21.63 24.66
N VAL A 35 23.60 -21.59 25.96
CA VAL A 35 22.52 -21.63 26.94
C VAL A 35 21.67 -20.36 26.83
N CYS A 36 20.35 -20.54 26.76
CA CYS A 36 19.37 -19.49 27.00
C CYS A 36 19.31 -19.14 28.49
N PRO A 37 19.21 -17.88 28.85
CA PRO A 37 18.60 -17.49 30.11
C PRO A 37 17.23 -16.86 29.86
N CYS A 38 16.18 -17.60 30.16
CA CYS A 38 14.87 -17.07 30.51
C CYS A 38 14.90 -16.57 31.94
N ASP A 39 14.11 -15.54 32.17
CA ASP A 39 13.63 -14.97 33.42
C ASP A 39 14.22 -13.61 33.83
N ARG A 40 13.43 -12.57 33.51
CA ARG A 40 13.17 -11.44 34.44
C ARG A 40 11.93 -10.67 34.02
N ARG A 41 10.89 -10.75 34.84
CA ARG A 41 9.70 -9.90 34.76
C ARG A 41 10.06 -8.44 35.00
N PRO A 42 9.44 -7.48 34.30
CA PRO A 42 9.64 -6.08 34.60
C PRO A 42 8.79 -5.60 35.76
N ARG A 43 9.44 -4.84 36.66
CA ARG A 43 8.80 -4.03 37.67
C ARG A 43 8.16 -2.80 37.06
N ALA A 44 6.95 -2.50 37.54
CA ALA A 44 6.22 -1.28 37.23
C ALA A 44 6.99 -0.02 37.71
N GLY A 45 6.88 1.04 36.92
CA GLY A 45 7.25 2.35 37.43
C GLY A 45 7.56 3.37 36.32
N THR A 46 6.61 4.26 36.11
CA THR A 46 6.69 5.70 35.83
C THR A 46 6.84 6.24 34.41
N ARG A 47 5.72 6.90 34.03
CA ARG A 47 5.59 8.25 33.46
C ARG A 47 6.07 8.53 32.04
N THR A 48 5.08 8.61 31.17
CA THR A 48 4.66 9.74 30.32
C THR A 48 5.73 10.70 29.84
N ALA A 49 6.00 10.64 28.54
CA ALA A 49 6.42 11.80 27.75
C ALA A 49 5.51 11.85 26.51
N ALA A 50 4.33 12.44 26.70
CA ALA A 50 3.48 12.97 25.65
C ALA A 50 3.18 14.40 26.09
N ALA A 51 3.77 15.34 25.46
CA ALA A 51 3.38 16.73 25.30
C ALA A 51 4.61 17.49 24.83
N GLU A 52 4.47 18.00 23.64
CA GLU A 52 4.87 19.38 23.29
C GLU A 52 4.94 19.51 21.76
N PHE A 53 3.76 19.58 21.15
CA PHE A 53 3.58 20.45 20.01
C PHE A 53 2.42 21.35 20.38
N GLY A 54 2.78 22.56 20.85
CA GLY A 54 1.82 23.58 21.25
C GLY A 54 1.00 24.08 20.06
N LEU A 55 -0.30 23.94 20.20
CA LEU A 55 -1.29 24.76 19.56
C LEU A 55 -2.26 25.19 20.66
N ASP A 56 -2.17 26.47 21.02
CA ASP A 56 -3.12 27.16 21.87
C ASP A 56 -4.50 27.19 21.20
N LEU A 57 -5.49 26.63 21.86
CA LEU A 57 -6.89 26.93 21.65
C LEU A 57 -7.48 27.31 23.00
N GLU A 58 -7.52 28.61 23.28
CA GLU A 58 -8.38 29.15 24.32
C GLU A 58 -9.82 29.28 23.80
N ASP A 59 -10.72 29.03 24.76
CA ASP A 59 -12.14 29.35 24.87
C ASP A 59 -13.18 28.39 24.30
N ALA A 60 -13.69 27.56 25.22
CA ALA A 60 -15.13 27.45 25.52
C ALA A 60 -15.33 26.72 26.87
N ARG A 61 -15.58 27.50 27.92
CA ARG A 61 -16.18 27.02 29.17
C ARG A 61 -17.66 26.81 28.93
N ASP A 62 -18.18 25.62 29.16
CA ASP A 62 -19.34 25.46 30.02
C ASP A 62 -19.40 24.01 30.53
N GLY A 63 -19.73 23.91 31.80
CA GLY A 63 -19.67 22.71 32.58
C GLY A 63 -20.92 21.82 32.43
N SER A 64 -20.69 20.54 32.41
CA SER A 64 -21.55 19.58 33.10
C SER A 64 -20.82 18.23 33.22
N THR A 65 -20.66 17.80 34.45
CA THR A 65 -20.34 16.47 34.94
C THR A 65 -21.15 15.38 34.22
N LEU A 66 -20.50 14.27 33.83
CA LEU A 66 -21.01 12.94 34.16
C LEU A 66 -20.03 11.82 33.83
N THR A 67 -19.74 11.09 34.85
CA THR A 67 -19.25 9.73 35.02
C THR A 67 -19.69 8.73 33.95
N ARG A 68 -18.76 7.91 33.44
CA ARG A 68 -18.77 6.44 33.56
C ARG A 68 -17.89 5.80 32.46
N ALA A 69 -16.89 5.09 32.91
CA ALA A 69 -16.18 4.11 32.12
C ALA A 69 -17.16 3.14 31.45
N GLY A 70 -17.18 3.11 30.12
CA GLY A 70 -17.87 2.12 29.31
C GLY A 70 -16.86 1.37 28.46
N MET A 71 -16.57 0.13 28.92
CA MET A 71 -15.84 -0.85 28.13
C MET A 71 -16.58 -1.07 26.80
N TRP A 72 -15.94 -0.71 25.68
CA TRP A 72 -16.40 -1.07 24.36
C TRP A 72 -15.98 -2.51 24.07
N SER A 73 -16.82 -3.47 24.49
CA SER A 73 -16.81 -4.83 23.96
C SER A 73 -17.88 -4.86 22.86
N ALA A 74 -17.50 -4.45 21.65
CA ALA A 74 -18.34 -4.64 20.47
C ALA A 74 -18.15 -6.08 19.99
N THR A 75 -18.93 -7.01 20.54
CA THR A 75 -19.18 -8.30 19.91
C THR A 75 -19.97 -8.07 18.64
N LEU A 76 -19.26 -8.01 17.51
CA LEU A 76 -19.86 -8.09 16.18
C LEU A 76 -20.51 -9.48 16.03
N ARG A 77 -21.82 -9.55 16.31
CA ARG A 77 -22.65 -10.67 15.87
C ARG A 77 -22.76 -10.59 14.35
N THR A 78 -21.95 -11.39 13.66
CA THR A 78 -22.16 -11.66 12.23
C THR A 78 -23.54 -12.29 12.03
N PRO A 79 -24.44 -11.69 11.25
CA PRO A 79 -25.64 -12.41 10.80
C PRO A 79 -25.21 -13.47 9.80
N ARG A 80 -25.28 -14.75 10.18
CA ARG A 80 -25.22 -15.87 9.25
C ARG A 80 -26.49 -15.87 8.39
N CYS A 81 -26.61 -14.95 7.44
CA CYS A 81 -27.49 -15.10 6.31
C CYS A 81 -26.70 -15.75 5.18
N ARG A 82 -26.79 -17.10 5.08
CA ARG A 82 -26.45 -17.80 3.85
C ARG A 82 -27.52 -17.47 2.80
N ALA A 83 -27.47 -16.26 2.26
CA ALA A 83 -28.09 -15.99 0.98
C ALA A 83 -27.30 -16.78 -0.07
N LYS A 84 -27.99 -17.63 -0.85
CA LYS A 84 -27.41 -18.22 -2.06
C LYS A 84 -27.03 -17.05 -2.97
N LEU A 85 -25.74 -16.69 -2.96
CA LEU A 85 -25.18 -15.76 -3.91
C LEU A 85 -25.47 -16.24 -5.34
N PRO A 86 -25.89 -15.36 -6.24
CA PRO A 86 -26.05 -15.70 -7.65
C PRO A 86 -24.71 -16.25 -8.16
N ARG A 87 -24.78 -17.33 -8.96
CA ARG A 87 -23.59 -17.91 -9.60
C ARG A 87 -22.80 -16.79 -10.29
N THR A 88 -21.66 -16.44 -9.72
CA THR A 88 -20.73 -15.51 -10.32
C THR A 88 -20.36 -16.01 -11.71
N ARG A 89 -20.48 -15.13 -12.70
CA ARG A 89 -19.93 -15.37 -14.03
C ARG A 89 -18.44 -15.67 -13.84
N PRO A 90 -17.88 -16.74 -14.43
CA PRO A 90 -16.45 -17.00 -14.31
C PRO A 90 -15.70 -15.74 -14.75
N MET A 91 -14.77 -15.28 -13.93
CA MET A 91 -13.92 -14.12 -14.22
C MET A 91 -13.16 -14.42 -15.51
N SER A 92 -13.31 -13.58 -16.52
CA SER A 92 -12.90 -13.84 -17.88
C SER A 92 -11.38 -13.96 -18.00
N THR A 93 -10.91 -15.10 -18.48
CA THR A 93 -9.59 -15.21 -19.09
C THR A 93 -9.58 -14.33 -20.33
N LEU A 94 -8.63 -13.43 -20.44
CA LEU A 94 -8.43 -12.62 -21.64
C LEU A 94 -7.99 -13.50 -22.83
N PRO A 95 -8.29 -13.13 -24.07
CA PRO A 95 -7.82 -13.84 -25.26
C PRO A 95 -6.33 -14.12 -25.29
N SER A 96 -5.50 -13.22 -24.71
CA SER A 96 -4.05 -13.39 -24.52
C SER A 96 -3.66 -14.50 -23.54
N GLY A 97 -4.62 -15.08 -22.82
CA GLY A 97 -4.38 -16.06 -21.76
C GLY A 97 -3.99 -15.44 -20.40
N LEU A 98 -4.04 -14.11 -20.25
CA LEU A 98 -4.02 -13.48 -18.94
C LEU A 98 -5.35 -13.74 -18.22
N ALA A 99 -5.26 -14.19 -16.98
CA ALA A 99 -6.42 -14.52 -16.17
C ALA A 99 -6.28 -13.93 -14.78
N ILE A 100 -7.40 -13.54 -14.21
CA ILE A 100 -7.52 -13.24 -12.78
C ILE A 100 -7.66 -14.57 -12.05
N PRO A 101 -7.01 -14.76 -10.88
CA PRO A 101 -7.22 -15.95 -10.07
C PRO A 101 -8.70 -16.20 -9.77
N ASP A 102 -9.14 -17.46 -9.81
CA ASP A 102 -10.53 -17.89 -9.59
C ASP A 102 -10.73 -18.64 -8.27
N SER A 103 -9.76 -18.54 -7.36
CA SER A 103 -9.85 -19.10 -6.02
C SER A 103 -10.96 -18.44 -5.20
N PRO A 104 -11.45 -19.09 -4.13
CA PRO A 104 -12.40 -18.47 -3.21
C PRO A 104 -11.93 -17.13 -2.66
N LEU A 105 -10.62 -17.03 -2.30
CA LEU A 105 -10.01 -15.81 -1.78
C LEU A 105 -10.05 -14.67 -2.82
N ALA A 106 -9.62 -14.95 -4.05
CA ALA A 106 -9.63 -13.96 -5.13
C ALA A 106 -11.04 -13.52 -5.52
N ASN A 107 -11.99 -14.44 -5.52
CA ASN A 107 -13.40 -14.15 -5.81
C ASN A 107 -13.99 -13.23 -4.74
N GLU A 108 -13.76 -13.50 -3.45
CA GLU A 108 -14.24 -12.65 -2.35
C GLU A 108 -13.58 -11.27 -2.38
N ALA A 109 -12.27 -11.18 -2.62
CA ALA A 109 -11.57 -9.91 -2.82
C ALA A 109 -12.18 -9.09 -3.98
N THR A 110 -12.57 -9.77 -5.08
CA THR A 110 -13.23 -9.13 -6.22
C THR A 110 -14.64 -8.63 -5.88
N GLU A 111 -15.39 -9.40 -5.09
CA GLU A 111 -16.74 -9.01 -4.66
C GLU A 111 -16.66 -7.77 -3.75
N LEU A 112 -15.72 -7.74 -2.79
CA LEU A 112 -15.48 -6.57 -1.95
C LEU A 112 -15.07 -5.34 -2.76
N LEU A 113 -14.14 -5.52 -3.72
CA LEU A 113 -13.73 -4.43 -4.59
C LEU A 113 -14.92 -3.88 -5.40
N ARG A 114 -15.79 -4.76 -5.91
CA ARG A 114 -16.97 -4.36 -6.69
C ARG A 114 -18.05 -3.69 -5.84
N GLU A 115 -18.20 -4.10 -4.58
CA GLU A 115 -19.20 -3.56 -3.66
C GLU A 115 -18.83 -2.15 -3.20
N HIS A 116 -17.54 -1.88 -2.96
CA HIS A 116 -17.09 -0.66 -2.31
C HIS A 116 -16.46 0.36 -3.23
N ALA A 117 -15.81 -0.05 -4.32
CA ALA A 117 -15.14 0.85 -5.23
C ALA A 117 -16.05 1.36 -6.34
N SER A 118 -15.73 2.53 -6.87
CA SER A 118 -16.32 3.00 -8.13
C SER A 118 -15.93 2.08 -9.29
N GLU A 119 -16.68 2.12 -10.39
CA GLU A 119 -16.31 1.40 -11.61
C GLU A 119 -14.90 1.80 -12.10
N LEU A 120 -14.52 3.05 -11.90
CA LEU A 120 -13.20 3.57 -12.26
C LEU A 120 -12.09 2.86 -11.45
N LEU A 121 -12.20 2.84 -10.11
CA LEU A 121 -11.23 2.19 -9.23
C LEU A 121 -11.26 0.67 -9.40
N PHE A 122 -12.43 0.06 -9.61
CA PHE A 122 -12.53 -1.36 -9.94
C PHE A 122 -11.72 -1.69 -11.20
N ASN A 123 -11.99 -0.98 -12.30
CA ASN A 123 -11.27 -1.21 -13.56
C ASN A 123 -9.78 -0.92 -13.42
N HIS A 124 -9.38 0.10 -12.65
CA HIS A 124 -8.00 0.42 -12.33
C HIS A 124 -7.30 -0.75 -11.63
N SER A 125 -7.85 -1.24 -10.54
CA SER A 125 -7.27 -2.34 -9.76
C SER A 125 -7.07 -3.60 -10.59
N ILE A 126 -8.03 -3.94 -11.45
CA ILE A 126 -7.90 -5.09 -12.34
C ILE A 126 -6.81 -4.87 -13.40
N ARG A 127 -6.73 -3.69 -13.99
CA ARG A 127 -5.65 -3.38 -14.96
C ARG A 127 -4.28 -3.41 -14.29
N VAL A 128 -4.15 -2.87 -13.07
CA VAL A 128 -2.91 -2.91 -12.27
C VAL A 128 -2.43 -4.35 -12.11
N TYR A 129 -3.31 -5.28 -11.73
CA TYR A 129 -2.97 -6.69 -11.61
C TYR A 129 -2.50 -7.30 -12.95
N LEU A 130 -3.25 -7.06 -14.03
CA LEU A 130 -2.92 -7.63 -15.34
C LEU A 130 -1.60 -7.10 -15.89
N PHE A 131 -1.33 -5.81 -15.73
CA PHE A 131 -0.06 -5.18 -16.08
C PHE A 131 1.09 -5.73 -15.23
N ALA A 132 0.90 -5.84 -13.93
CA ALA A 132 1.87 -6.40 -13.00
C ALA A 132 2.22 -7.85 -13.35
N THR A 133 1.22 -8.67 -13.63
CA THR A 133 1.38 -10.08 -14.01
C THR A 133 2.20 -10.22 -15.29
N GLU A 134 1.90 -9.42 -16.32
CA GLU A 134 2.69 -9.45 -17.56
C GLU A 134 4.12 -8.95 -17.36
N HIS A 135 4.34 -7.91 -16.57
CA HIS A 135 5.69 -7.50 -16.18
C HIS A 135 6.46 -8.63 -15.48
N GLY A 136 5.80 -9.39 -14.62
CA GLY A 136 6.39 -10.56 -13.97
C GLY A 136 6.78 -11.65 -14.98
N ARG A 137 5.91 -11.95 -15.95
CA ARG A 137 6.17 -12.92 -17.02
C ARG A 137 7.36 -12.50 -17.90
N GLN A 138 7.40 -11.26 -18.36
CA GLN A 138 8.49 -10.74 -19.19
C GLN A 138 9.84 -10.79 -18.48
N ARG A 139 9.87 -10.50 -17.20
CA ARG A 139 11.08 -10.53 -16.37
C ARG A 139 11.40 -11.91 -15.80
N LYS A 140 10.56 -12.92 -16.09
CA LYS A 140 10.68 -14.29 -15.57
C LYS A 140 10.78 -14.35 -14.05
N LEU A 141 10.06 -13.47 -13.36
CA LEU A 141 9.99 -13.44 -11.91
C LEU A 141 9.08 -14.57 -11.40
N ARG A 142 9.43 -15.12 -10.24
CA ARG A 142 8.54 -16.02 -9.49
C ARG A 142 7.81 -15.18 -8.48
N PHE A 143 6.51 -15.20 -8.51
CA PHE A 143 5.62 -14.49 -7.60
C PHE A 143 4.35 -15.31 -7.37
N ASP A 144 3.65 -15.03 -6.29
CA ASP A 144 2.35 -15.61 -6.02
C ASP A 144 1.26 -14.75 -6.71
N PRO A 145 0.54 -15.29 -7.71
CA PRO A 145 -0.45 -14.52 -8.46
C PRO A 145 -1.69 -14.18 -7.62
N GLU A 146 -2.02 -15.00 -6.61
CA GLU A 146 -3.17 -14.76 -5.73
C GLU A 146 -2.88 -13.63 -4.76
N LEU A 147 -1.71 -13.64 -4.10
CA LEU A 147 -1.28 -12.55 -3.22
C LEU A 147 -1.11 -11.24 -3.97
N LEU A 148 -0.55 -11.28 -5.20
CA LEU A 148 -0.44 -10.10 -6.06
C LEU A 148 -1.83 -9.56 -6.43
N TYR A 149 -2.80 -10.47 -6.69
CA TYR A 149 -4.17 -10.06 -7.00
C TYR A 149 -4.85 -9.39 -5.81
N VAL A 150 -4.76 -9.98 -4.62
CA VAL A 150 -5.29 -9.36 -3.40
C VAL A 150 -4.65 -8.01 -3.16
N ALA A 151 -3.33 -7.91 -3.30
CA ALA A 151 -2.64 -6.62 -3.20
C ALA A 151 -3.18 -5.59 -4.19
N ALA A 152 -3.40 -5.96 -5.45
CA ALA A 152 -3.96 -5.08 -6.46
C ALA A 152 -5.45 -4.74 -6.21
N ALA A 153 -6.23 -5.66 -5.65
CA ALA A 153 -7.63 -5.39 -5.31
C ALA A 153 -7.77 -4.37 -4.17
N PHE A 154 -6.87 -4.41 -3.19
CA PHE A 154 -6.97 -3.60 -1.97
C PHE A 154 -6.10 -2.34 -1.96
N HIS A 155 -5.21 -2.11 -2.94
CA HIS A 155 -4.20 -1.05 -2.84
C HIS A 155 -4.79 0.37 -2.66
N ASP A 156 -5.95 0.61 -3.24
CA ASP A 156 -6.67 1.89 -3.17
C ASP A 156 -7.85 1.88 -2.19
N PHE A 157 -8.05 0.83 -1.38
CA PHE A 157 -9.14 0.78 -0.41
C PHE A 157 -9.08 1.94 0.59
N GLY A 158 -7.90 2.40 0.97
CA GLY A 158 -7.76 3.55 1.85
C GLY A 158 -8.22 4.89 1.28
N LEU A 159 -8.55 4.96 -0.02
CA LEU A 159 -9.24 6.10 -0.64
C LEU A 159 -10.75 6.11 -0.37
N LEU A 160 -11.31 4.98 0.08
CA LEU A 160 -12.74 4.79 0.31
C LEU A 160 -13.11 5.20 1.74
N ASP A 161 -14.18 5.96 1.93
CA ASP A 161 -14.61 6.51 3.23
C ASP A 161 -14.71 5.44 4.33
N ASN A 162 -15.22 4.25 4.01
CA ASN A 162 -15.41 3.16 4.97
C ASN A 162 -14.10 2.51 5.45
N TYR A 163 -12.98 2.77 4.78
CA TYR A 163 -11.67 2.19 5.08
C TYR A 163 -10.64 3.25 5.44
N SER A 164 -10.97 4.54 5.31
CA SER A 164 -10.09 5.66 5.60
C SER A 164 -10.10 5.99 7.09
N SER A 165 -8.93 6.02 7.72
CA SER A 165 -8.70 6.55 9.07
C SER A 165 -8.40 8.06 9.04
N PRO A 166 -8.50 8.79 10.16
CA PRO A 166 -8.25 10.23 10.17
C PRO A 166 -6.76 10.61 10.12
N ASP A 167 -5.86 9.72 10.52
CA ASP A 167 -4.46 10.01 10.86
C ASP A 167 -3.41 9.13 10.17
N GLU A 168 -3.85 8.10 9.42
CA GLU A 168 -2.93 7.26 8.66
C GLU A 168 -2.94 7.62 7.17
N ARG A 169 -1.85 7.29 6.48
CA ARG A 169 -1.76 7.38 5.02
C ARG A 169 -2.78 6.44 4.39
N PHE A 170 -3.37 6.84 3.25
CA PHE A 170 -4.34 5.97 2.57
C PHE A 170 -3.74 4.62 2.16
N GLU A 171 -2.45 4.58 1.81
CA GLU A 171 -1.74 3.34 1.51
C GLU A 171 -1.68 2.40 2.72
N VAL A 172 -1.53 2.95 3.93
CA VAL A 172 -1.55 2.20 5.19
C VAL A 172 -2.96 1.72 5.51
N ASP A 173 -3.96 2.56 5.30
CA ASP A 173 -5.37 2.18 5.47
C ASP A 173 -5.75 1.01 4.55
N GLY A 174 -5.40 1.08 3.26
CA GLY A 174 -5.62 0.00 2.31
C GLY A 174 -4.86 -1.29 2.69
N ALA A 175 -3.62 -1.15 3.15
CA ALA A 175 -2.81 -2.27 3.63
C ALA A 175 -3.43 -2.94 4.88
N ASN A 176 -3.98 -2.15 5.80
CA ASN A 176 -4.67 -2.64 6.98
C ASN A 176 -5.99 -3.35 6.64
N ALA A 177 -6.73 -2.85 5.65
CA ALA A 177 -7.92 -3.53 5.13
C ALA A 177 -7.57 -4.91 4.55
N ALA A 178 -6.51 -5.01 3.75
CA ALA A 178 -6.02 -6.27 3.21
C ALA A 178 -5.53 -7.22 4.31
N ARG A 179 -4.82 -6.72 5.33
CA ARG A 179 -4.40 -7.52 6.50
C ARG A 179 -5.59 -8.12 7.23
N GLN A 180 -6.64 -7.33 7.46
CA GLN A 180 -7.86 -7.81 8.10
C GLN A 180 -8.55 -8.89 7.26
N PHE A 181 -8.64 -8.67 5.95
CA PHE A 181 -9.22 -9.62 5.01
C PHE A 181 -8.45 -10.95 5.01
N LEU A 182 -7.14 -10.92 4.82
CA LEU A 182 -6.29 -12.11 4.76
C LEU A 182 -6.25 -12.86 6.10
N GLY A 183 -6.23 -12.14 7.22
CA GLY A 183 -6.28 -12.75 8.56
C GLY A 183 -7.58 -13.50 8.83
N ALA A 184 -8.70 -13.10 8.19
CA ALA A 184 -9.97 -13.83 8.27
C ALA A 184 -10.00 -15.13 7.43
N HIS A 185 -8.98 -15.32 6.56
CA HIS A 185 -8.84 -16.49 5.67
C HIS A 185 -7.69 -17.42 6.06
N ASP A 186 -7.19 -17.32 7.27
CA ASP A 186 -6.08 -18.14 7.79
C ASP A 186 -4.82 -18.10 6.90
N ILE A 187 -4.56 -16.99 6.22
CA ILE A 187 -3.35 -16.78 5.42
C ILE A 187 -2.14 -16.62 6.37
N PRO A 188 -0.99 -17.27 6.09
CA PRO A 188 0.21 -17.15 6.90
C PRO A 188 0.68 -15.70 7.07
N GLU A 189 1.15 -15.34 8.28
CA GLU A 189 1.50 -13.95 8.61
C GLU A 189 2.60 -13.36 7.72
N ASP A 190 3.54 -14.15 7.24
CA ASP A 190 4.58 -13.71 6.31
C ASP A 190 4.01 -13.33 4.92
N GLN A 191 2.94 -13.98 4.50
CA GLN A 191 2.19 -13.65 3.28
C GLN A 191 1.29 -12.43 3.50
N VAL A 192 0.62 -12.33 4.65
CA VAL A 192 -0.14 -11.14 5.06
C VAL A 192 0.77 -9.91 5.08
N GLN A 193 1.95 -10.03 5.68
CA GLN A 193 2.93 -8.95 5.73
C GLN A 193 3.45 -8.58 4.33
N LEU A 194 3.65 -9.55 3.44
CA LEU A 194 4.02 -9.30 2.04
C LEU A 194 3.00 -8.42 1.30
N VAL A 195 1.72 -8.77 1.43
CA VAL A 195 0.62 -8.00 0.81
C VAL A 195 0.53 -6.61 1.43
N TRP A 196 0.66 -6.53 2.75
CA TRP A 196 0.67 -5.24 3.47
C TRP A 196 1.79 -4.32 2.96
N GLU A 197 3.03 -4.82 2.85
CA GLU A 197 4.18 -4.07 2.33
C GLU A 197 3.97 -3.64 0.87
N ALA A 198 3.41 -4.53 0.05
CA ALA A 198 3.13 -4.23 -1.34
C ALA A 198 2.17 -3.03 -1.45
N ILE A 199 1.09 -3.04 -0.67
CA ILE A 199 0.09 -1.97 -0.65
C ILE A 199 0.68 -0.69 -0.03
N ALA A 200 1.31 -0.78 1.14
CA ALA A 200 1.86 0.39 1.83
C ALA A 200 2.93 1.15 1.02
N LEU A 201 3.59 0.46 0.08
CA LEU A 201 4.68 1.02 -0.73
C LEU A 201 4.29 1.30 -2.20
N HIS A 202 3.04 1.03 -2.62
CA HIS A 202 2.68 1.06 -4.04
C HIS A 202 2.82 2.43 -4.70
N THR A 203 2.75 3.54 -3.93
CA THR A 203 3.00 4.90 -4.42
C THR A 203 4.42 5.40 -4.19
N THR A 204 5.28 4.62 -3.51
CA THR A 204 6.63 5.06 -3.11
C THR A 204 7.60 4.96 -4.28
N PRO A 205 8.24 6.08 -4.70
CA PRO A 205 9.19 6.03 -5.80
C PRO A 205 10.49 5.31 -5.44
N GLY A 206 10.98 4.48 -6.37
CA GLY A 206 12.35 3.97 -6.36
C GLY A 206 12.67 2.84 -5.39
N ILE A 207 11.84 2.59 -4.37
CA ILE A 207 12.09 1.56 -3.34
C ILE A 207 11.51 0.20 -3.72
N PRO A 208 10.24 0.07 -4.14
CA PRO A 208 9.58 -1.23 -4.37
C PRO A 208 10.33 -2.16 -5.33
N ARG A 209 10.97 -1.59 -6.35
CA ARG A 209 11.73 -2.35 -7.37
C ARG A 209 12.89 -3.18 -6.81
N HIS A 210 13.33 -2.93 -5.58
CA HIS A 210 14.43 -3.63 -4.90
C HIS A 210 13.93 -4.66 -3.89
N LEU A 211 12.61 -4.81 -3.72
CA LEU A 211 11.97 -5.68 -2.75
C LEU A 211 11.47 -6.98 -3.39
N ARG A 212 10.66 -7.74 -2.65
CA ARG A 212 10.07 -9.00 -3.12
C ARG A 212 9.25 -8.76 -4.42
N PRO A 213 9.15 -9.77 -5.29
CA PRO A 213 8.52 -9.63 -6.60
C PRO A 213 7.12 -9.01 -6.55
N GLU A 214 6.27 -9.43 -5.61
CA GLU A 214 4.89 -8.94 -5.49
C GLU A 214 4.85 -7.44 -5.20
N ILE A 215 5.76 -6.94 -4.35
CA ILE A 215 5.88 -5.50 -4.03
C ILE A 215 6.32 -4.71 -5.27
N ALA A 216 7.36 -5.20 -5.95
CA ALA A 216 7.89 -4.57 -7.15
C ALA A 216 6.87 -4.57 -8.30
N LEU A 217 6.13 -5.67 -8.44
CA LEU A 217 5.15 -5.86 -9.50
C LEU A 217 3.90 -5.00 -9.28
N LEU A 218 3.36 -4.93 -8.07
CA LEU A 218 2.23 -4.06 -7.76
C LEU A 218 2.58 -2.60 -8.10
N ASN A 219 3.72 -2.09 -7.60
CA ASN A 219 4.17 -0.74 -7.91
C ASN A 219 4.34 -0.52 -9.43
N SER A 220 4.92 -1.49 -10.16
CA SER A 220 5.10 -1.35 -11.60
C SER A 220 3.78 -1.34 -12.38
N GLY A 221 2.78 -2.11 -11.94
CA GLY A 221 1.43 -2.09 -12.52
C GLY A 221 0.73 -0.76 -12.30
N VAL A 222 0.80 -0.21 -11.08
CA VAL A 222 0.27 1.11 -10.73
C VAL A 222 0.93 2.20 -11.56
N LEU A 223 2.27 2.20 -11.63
CA LEU A 223 3.02 3.21 -12.39
C LEU A 223 2.69 3.16 -13.89
N LEU A 224 2.52 1.98 -14.46
CA LEU A 224 2.11 1.85 -15.87
C LEU A 224 0.68 2.38 -16.06
N ASP A 225 -0.28 1.98 -15.22
CA ASP A 225 -1.67 2.38 -15.41
C ASP A 225 -1.89 3.87 -15.14
N VAL A 226 -1.33 4.43 -14.07
CA VAL A 226 -1.60 5.83 -13.67
C VAL A 226 -0.79 6.82 -14.48
N VAL A 227 0.53 6.62 -14.60
CA VAL A 227 1.46 7.61 -15.17
C VAL A 227 2.17 7.15 -16.44
N GLY A 228 1.95 5.91 -16.90
CA GLY A 228 2.48 5.39 -18.16
C GLY A 228 3.96 5.03 -18.14
N VAL A 229 4.54 4.74 -16.97
CA VAL A 229 5.92 4.26 -16.89
C VAL A 229 6.03 2.89 -17.54
N GLY A 230 6.92 2.75 -18.53
CA GLY A 230 7.08 1.53 -19.32
C GLY A 230 6.00 1.32 -20.39
N PHE A 231 5.27 2.39 -20.78
CA PHE A 231 4.18 2.28 -21.76
C PHE A 231 4.64 1.78 -23.12
N ASP A 232 5.79 2.25 -23.61
CA ASP A 232 6.32 1.88 -24.92
C ASP A 232 6.98 0.49 -24.90
N GLU A 233 7.46 0.04 -23.76
CA GLU A 233 8.06 -1.28 -23.57
C GLU A 233 7.01 -2.38 -23.34
N PHE A 234 5.79 -2.01 -22.96
CA PHE A 234 4.71 -2.97 -22.76
C PHE A 234 4.06 -3.34 -24.11
N PRO A 235 3.77 -4.65 -24.39
CA PRO A 235 3.20 -5.07 -25.66
C PRO A 235 1.91 -4.33 -26.00
N ALA A 236 1.90 -3.59 -27.11
CA ALA A 236 0.78 -2.71 -27.49
C ALA A 236 -0.54 -3.46 -27.60
N ALA A 237 -0.55 -4.62 -28.30
CA ALA A 237 -1.76 -5.42 -28.50
C ALA A 237 -2.36 -5.90 -27.16
N LEU A 238 -1.51 -6.29 -26.20
CA LEU A 238 -1.96 -6.73 -24.89
C LEU A 238 -2.49 -5.56 -24.05
N ARG A 239 -1.84 -4.39 -24.13
CA ARG A 239 -2.31 -3.17 -23.49
C ARG A 239 -3.68 -2.75 -24.00
N GLU A 240 -3.88 -2.80 -25.31
CA GLU A 240 -5.15 -2.50 -25.95
C GLU A 240 -6.24 -3.49 -25.55
N GLU A 241 -5.93 -4.78 -25.48
CA GLU A 241 -6.83 -5.83 -25.02
C GLU A 241 -7.27 -5.60 -23.59
N ILE A 242 -6.34 -5.34 -22.67
CA ILE A 242 -6.62 -5.08 -21.25
C ILE A 242 -7.53 -3.84 -21.13
N VAL A 243 -7.22 -2.76 -21.82
CA VAL A 243 -8.01 -1.51 -21.78
C VAL A 243 -9.39 -1.68 -22.42
N ALA A 244 -9.52 -2.54 -23.43
CA ALA A 244 -10.83 -2.85 -24.03
C ALA A 244 -11.76 -3.59 -23.05
N HIS A 245 -11.21 -4.48 -22.20
CA HIS A 245 -11.99 -5.23 -21.23
C HIS A 245 -12.24 -4.44 -19.93
N TYR A 246 -11.30 -3.59 -19.52
CA TYR A 246 -11.36 -2.74 -18.33
C TYR A 246 -11.12 -1.28 -18.74
N PRO A 247 -12.16 -0.59 -19.18
CA PRO A 247 -12.04 0.72 -19.82
C PRO A 247 -11.42 1.79 -18.92
N ARG A 248 -10.75 2.75 -19.56
CA ARG A 248 -10.20 3.96 -18.93
C ARG A 248 -11.07 5.19 -19.23
N THR A 249 -12.39 5.04 -19.18
CA THR A 249 -13.33 6.13 -19.49
C THR A 249 -13.07 7.31 -18.56
N ARG A 250 -12.71 8.47 -19.13
CA ARG A 250 -12.38 9.71 -18.39
C ARG A 250 -11.35 9.54 -17.26
N PHE A 251 -10.53 8.46 -17.31
CA PHE A 251 -9.67 8.04 -16.20
C PHE A 251 -8.81 9.18 -15.66
N LYS A 252 -8.13 9.96 -16.52
CA LYS A 252 -7.21 11.01 -16.04
C LYS A 252 -7.91 12.06 -15.18
N GLU A 253 -9.10 12.47 -15.61
CA GLU A 253 -9.86 13.54 -14.93
C GLU A 253 -10.52 13.02 -13.67
N ASP A 254 -11.22 11.90 -13.75
CA ASP A 254 -12.03 11.40 -12.66
C ASP A 254 -11.17 10.68 -11.60
N PHE A 255 -10.09 9.99 -12.01
CA PHE A 255 -9.13 9.43 -11.08
C PHE A 255 -8.44 10.49 -10.21
N ILE A 256 -8.04 11.62 -10.79
CA ILE A 256 -7.45 12.73 -10.00
C ILE A 256 -8.41 13.21 -8.92
N LYS A 257 -9.72 13.29 -9.22
CA LYS A 257 -10.73 13.70 -8.25
C LYS A 257 -10.91 12.70 -7.13
N GLU A 258 -11.09 11.40 -7.47
CA GLU A 258 -11.26 10.34 -6.48
C GLU A 258 -10.01 10.18 -5.62
N TYR A 259 -8.84 10.21 -6.25
CA TYR A 259 -7.56 10.12 -5.57
C TYR A 259 -7.38 11.24 -4.55
N PHE A 260 -7.57 12.51 -4.97
CA PHE A 260 -7.48 13.65 -4.06
C PHE A 260 -8.52 13.58 -2.94
N ALA A 261 -9.77 13.22 -3.24
CA ALA A 261 -10.85 13.10 -2.25
C ALA A 261 -10.47 12.13 -1.11
N GLY A 262 -9.79 11.02 -1.43
CA GLY A 262 -9.42 9.99 -0.46
C GLY A 262 -8.49 10.45 0.65
N PHE A 263 -7.75 11.57 0.48
CA PHE A 263 -6.86 12.12 1.53
C PHE A 263 -6.96 13.64 1.72
N ALA A 264 -7.88 14.32 1.05
CA ALA A 264 -8.08 15.76 1.19
C ALA A 264 -8.44 16.19 2.62
N HIS A 265 -9.10 15.32 3.37
CA HIS A 265 -9.51 15.56 4.76
C HIS A 265 -8.37 15.31 5.77
N LYS A 266 -7.28 14.66 5.35
CA LYS A 266 -6.11 14.31 6.18
C LYS A 266 -4.78 14.68 5.49
N PRO A 267 -4.62 15.91 4.99
CA PRO A 267 -3.50 16.26 4.12
C PRO A 267 -2.13 16.12 4.79
N ALA A 268 -2.04 16.25 6.12
CA ALA A 268 -0.78 16.06 6.86
C ALA A 268 -0.22 14.64 6.72
N THR A 269 -1.06 13.62 6.47
CA THR A 269 -0.61 12.25 6.25
C THR A 269 0.16 12.07 4.95
N THR A 270 0.09 13.04 4.05
CA THR A 270 0.78 13.01 2.74
C THR A 270 2.23 13.49 2.80
N TYR A 271 2.70 14.05 3.90
CA TYR A 271 4.05 14.58 4.00
C TYR A 271 5.11 13.53 3.67
N GLY A 272 6.10 13.93 2.85
CA GLY A 272 7.17 13.05 2.40
C GLY A 272 6.75 12.02 1.33
N THR A 273 5.57 12.16 0.75
CA THR A 273 5.05 11.27 -0.29
C THR A 273 4.76 12.02 -1.60
N VAL A 274 4.48 11.29 -2.68
CA VAL A 274 4.04 11.89 -3.96
C VAL A 274 2.68 12.58 -3.81
N ASN A 275 1.87 12.19 -2.81
CA ASN A 275 0.53 12.71 -2.57
C ASN A 275 0.56 14.16 -2.06
N ALA A 276 1.65 14.55 -1.39
CA ALA A 276 1.85 15.94 -0.94
C ALA A 276 1.76 16.93 -2.11
N GLY A 277 2.34 16.59 -3.27
CA GLY A 277 2.23 17.43 -4.47
C GLY A 277 0.80 17.58 -5.00
N VAL A 278 -0.05 16.59 -4.75
CA VAL A 278 -1.50 16.68 -5.06
C VAL A 278 -2.17 17.66 -4.10
N CYS A 279 -1.89 17.56 -2.81
CA CYS A 279 -2.39 18.51 -1.80
C CYS A 279 -1.90 19.94 -2.09
N GLU A 280 -0.64 20.13 -2.45
CA GLU A 280 -0.10 21.44 -2.84
C GLU A 280 -0.81 22.04 -4.05
N ARG A 281 -1.29 21.19 -4.97
CA ARG A 281 -2.02 21.62 -6.17
C ARG A 281 -3.44 22.05 -5.88
N PHE A 282 -4.13 21.39 -4.93
CA PHE A 282 -5.57 21.53 -4.76
C PHE A 282 -6.00 22.19 -3.44
N ILE A 283 -5.13 22.25 -2.42
CA ILE A 283 -5.44 22.86 -1.13
C ILE A 283 -4.73 24.22 -1.03
N PRO A 284 -5.47 25.35 -1.02
CA PRO A 284 -4.87 26.67 -0.88
C PRO A 284 -4.03 26.80 0.39
N GLY A 285 -2.76 27.18 0.24
CA GLY A 285 -1.85 27.40 1.37
C GLY A 285 -1.20 26.15 1.94
N PHE A 286 -1.55 24.93 1.49
CA PHE A 286 -0.86 23.71 1.91
C PHE A 286 0.57 23.70 1.38
N LYS A 287 1.52 23.38 2.26
CA LYS A 287 2.93 23.20 1.95
C LYS A 287 3.49 22.03 2.73
N SER A 288 4.29 21.22 2.06
CA SER A 288 5.02 20.16 2.74
C SER A 288 6.09 20.74 3.67
N PRO A 289 6.32 20.14 4.85
CA PRO A 289 7.44 20.49 5.71
C PRO A 289 8.78 20.37 4.95
N ASN A 290 9.65 21.33 5.18
CA ASN A 290 10.99 21.31 4.60
C ASN A 290 11.99 20.67 5.58
N ALA A 291 12.75 19.70 5.11
CA ALA A 291 13.74 19.00 5.94
C ALA A 291 14.83 19.94 6.46
N VAL A 292 15.23 20.98 5.68
CA VAL A 292 16.22 21.98 6.12
C VAL A 292 15.67 22.78 7.29
N ASP A 293 14.42 23.22 7.23
CA ASP A 293 13.78 23.97 8.30
C ASP A 293 13.64 23.11 9.57
N ALA A 294 13.28 21.83 9.42
CA ALA A 294 13.18 20.88 10.53
C ALA A 294 14.55 20.62 11.19
N ILE A 295 15.63 20.49 10.39
CA ILE A 295 17.00 20.33 10.91
C ILE A 295 17.45 21.60 11.62
N ALA A 296 17.26 22.76 11.00
CA ALA A 296 17.67 24.04 11.58
C ALA A 296 16.88 24.40 12.85
N GLY A 297 15.63 23.97 12.94
CA GLY A 297 14.76 24.14 14.11
C GLY A 297 14.93 23.06 15.19
N SER A 298 15.92 22.14 15.06
CA SER A 298 16.18 21.12 16.07
C SER A 298 16.52 21.77 17.42
N PRO A 299 15.96 21.26 18.54
CA PRO A 299 16.26 21.80 19.88
C PRO A 299 17.65 21.41 20.39
N PHE A 300 18.38 20.55 19.70
CA PHE A 300 19.73 20.19 20.10
C PHE A 300 20.69 21.33 19.78
N PRO A 301 21.53 21.74 20.76
CA PRO A 301 22.55 22.76 20.49
C PRO A 301 23.63 22.22 19.53
N ASP A 302 24.06 23.06 18.62
CA ASP A 302 25.26 22.77 17.85
C ASP A 302 26.47 22.80 18.79
N GLY A 303 27.26 21.72 18.83
CA GLY A 303 28.51 21.71 19.57
C GLY A 303 29.51 22.73 18.97
N ASP A 304 30.34 23.31 19.83
CA ASP A 304 31.41 24.22 19.36
C ASP A 304 32.29 23.48 18.34
N ALA A 305 32.52 24.15 17.20
CA ALA A 305 33.31 23.61 16.10
C ALA A 305 34.83 23.53 16.41
N HIS A 306 35.21 23.59 17.70
CA HIS A 306 36.59 23.55 18.18
C HIS A 306 36.77 22.45 19.24
N GLY A 307 37.15 21.27 18.76
CA GLY A 307 37.82 20.25 19.54
C GLY A 307 39.20 20.02 18.96
#